data_9b908120d423c341cff29059094a4057
#
_entry.id   9b908120d423c341cff29059094a4057
#
_cell.length_a   1.000
_cell.length_b   1.000
_cell.length_c   1.000
_cell.angle_alpha   90.00
_cell.angle_beta   90.00
_cell.angle_gamma   90.00
#
_symmetry.space_group_name_H-M   'P 1'
#
loop_
_entity.id
_entity.type
_entity.pdbx_description
1 polymer ?
#
loop_
_entity_poly.entity_id
_entity_poly.type
_entity_poly.pdbx_seq_one_letter_code
_entity_poly.pdbx_strand_id
1 'polypeptide(L)'
;MSDGSTSRFLQGAFTFDGKGYESPSLLDASLRYVVPAGTITQPVYFRGGNSTAELVTIVVMRDGAPMRYFPIGAKDAVHVPLRVVEDLIADTVLEVFVAAPDGLSGTVFVDIGLVEI
;
A
#
# COMPACT_ATOMS: atom_id res chain seq x y z
N MET A 1 4.00 -27.71 12.88
CA MET A 1 3.50 -26.82 13.92
C MET A 1 3.61 -25.36 13.47
N SER A 2 2.67 -24.57 13.83
CA SER A 2 2.71 -23.15 13.51
C SER A 2 3.77 -22.44 14.38
N ASP A 3 4.47 -21.50 13.80
CA ASP A 3 5.41 -20.62 14.52
C ASP A 3 4.69 -19.42 15.17
N GLY A 4 3.37 -19.35 15.06
CA GLY A 4 2.57 -18.24 15.56
C GLY A 4 2.48 -17.04 14.62
N SER A 5 3.05 -17.11 13.42
CA SER A 5 2.91 -16.04 12.44
C SER A 5 1.83 -16.37 11.41
N THR A 6 1.18 -15.32 10.90
CA THR A 6 0.14 -15.42 9.87
C THR A 6 0.43 -14.39 8.79
N SER A 7 0.40 -14.81 7.54
CA SER A 7 0.55 -13.90 6.40
C SER A 7 -0.78 -13.28 6.02
N ARG A 8 -0.76 -11.99 5.69
CA ARG A 8 -1.89 -11.25 5.14
C ARG A 8 -1.45 -10.48 3.91
N PHE A 9 -2.39 -10.26 3.00
CA PHE A 9 -2.09 -9.58 1.74
C PHE A 9 -3.14 -8.54 1.44
N LEU A 10 -2.69 -7.33 1.07
CA LEU A 10 -3.53 -6.28 0.52
C LEU A 10 -3.20 -6.20 -0.96
N GLN A 11 -4.11 -6.69 -1.82
CA GLN A 11 -3.75 -6.85 -3.24
C GLN A 11 -4.94 -6.70 -4.16
N GLY A 12 -4.66 -6.31 -5.39
CA GLY A 12 -5.63 -6.22 -6.46
C GLY A 12 -5.22 -5.25 -7.56
N ALA A 13 -6.11 -5.12 -8.53
CA ALA A 13 -5.99 -4.14 -9.61
C ALA A 13 -7.10 -3.10 -9.42
N PHE A 14 -6.72 -1.82 -9.42
CA PHE A 14 -7.65 -0.74 -9.08
C PHE A 14 -7.53 0.40 -10.08
N THR A 15 -8.68 0.92 -10.50
CA THR A 15 -8.71 2.17 -11.26
C THR A 15 -8.63 3.35 -10.32
N PHE A 16 -8.07 4.45 -10.80
CA PHE A 16 -7.96 5.68 -10.01
C PHE A 16 -8.12 6.91 -10.88
N ASP A 17 -8.44 8.03 -10.23
CA ASP A 17 -8.41 9.36 -10.81
C ASP A 17 -7.42 10.20 -10.02
N GLY A 18 -6.41 10.74 -10.69
CA GLY A 18 -5.40 11.57 -10.06
C GLY A 18 -5.95 12.90 -9.59
N LYS A 19 -5.50 13.34 -8.42
CA LYS A 19 -5.89 14.62 -7.80
C LYS A 19 -4.68 15.55 -7.59
N GLY A 20 -3.54 15.20 -8.14
CA GLY A 20 -2.27 15.89 -7.92
C GLY A 20 -1.35 15.12 -6.99
N TYR A 21 -0.04 15.23 -7.20
CA TYR A 21 0.93 14.52 -6.38
C TYR A 21 0.88 14.93 -4.91
N GLU A 22 0.43 16.13 -4.62
CA GLU A 22 0.33 16.65 -3.25
C GLU A 22 -1.01 16.35 -2.60
N SER A 23 -1.91 15.69 -3.31
CA SER A 23 -3.27 15.39 -2.86
C SER A 23 -3.57 13.90 -3.02
N PRO A 24 -2.90 13.03 -2.25
CA PRO A 24 -3.19 11.61 -2.32
C PRO A 24 -4.66 11.35 -1.98
N SER A 25 -5.27 10.41 -2.69
CA SER A 25 -6.65 9.99 -2.45
C SER A 25 -6.73 8.49 -2.21
N LEU A 26 -7.74 8.06 -1.48
CA LEU A 26 -7.95 6.63 -1.19
C LEU A 26 -8.02 5.85 -2.50
N LEU A 27 -7.19 4.82 -2.63
CA LEU A 27 -7.17 3.99 -3.82
C LEU A 27 -8.42 3.10 -3.88
N ASP A 28 -8.68 2.37 -2.81
CA ASP A 28 -9.86 1.52 -2.69
C ASP A 28 -10.12 1.16 -1.24
N ALA A 29 -11.39 1.15 -0.84
CA ALA A 29 -11.78 0.85 0.54
C ALA A 29 -11.47 -0.60 0.93
N SER A 30 -11.38 -1.52 -0.02
CA SER A 30 -11.04 -2.92 0.24
C SER A 30 -9.60 -3.13 0.70
N LEU A 31 -8.73 -2.14 0.49
CA LEU A 31 -7.33 -2.19 0.92
C LEU A 31 -7.12 -1.65 2.33
N ARG A 32 -8.15 -1.74 3.16
CA ARG A 32 -8.07 -1.34 4.56
C ARG A 32 -7.76 -2.55 5.43
N TYR A 33 -6.81 -2.38 6.33
CA TYR A 33 -6.37 -3.43 7.25
C TYR A 33 -6.24 -2.88 8.66
N VAL A 34 -6.83 -3.55 9.63
CA VAL A 34 -6.71 -3.20 11.04
C VAL A 34 -5.93 -4.30 11.75
N VAL A 35 -4.87 -3.92 12.45
CA VAL A 35 -4.04 -4.87 13.20
C VAL A 35 -4.88 -5.54 14.28
N PRO A 36 -4.98 -6.89 14.29
CA PRO A 36 -5.79 -7.59 15.26
C PRO A 36 -5.25 -7.46 16.70
N ALA A 37 -6.16 -7.57 17.65
CA ALA A 37 -5.79 -7.61 19.06
C ALA A 37 -4.84 -8.77 19.35
N GLY A 38 -3.83 -8.54 20.19
CA GLY A 38 -2.87 -9.58 20.59
C GLY A 38 -1.81 -9.86 19.52
N THR A 39 -1.73 -9.09 18.45
CA THR A 39 -0.72 -9.27 17.40
C THR A 39 0.13 -8.03 17.21
N ILE A 40 1.30 -8.23 16.62
CA ILE A 40 2.12 -7.19 16.00
C ILE A 40 2.14 -7.50 14.51
N THR A 41 1.85 -6.52 13.66
CA THR A 41 1.88 -6.70 12.22
C THR A 41 3.09 -5.99 11.63
N GLN A 42 3.79 -6.70 10.74
CA GLN A 42 4.96 -6.16 10.03
C GLN A 42 4.69 -6.18 8.52
N PRO A 43 4.69 -5.01 7.85
CA PRO A 43 4.72 -5.00 6.38
C PRO A 43 6.11 -5.45 5.92
N VAL A 44 6.16 -6.40 4.99
CA VAL A 44 7.42 -7.05 4.62
C VAL A 44 7.80 -6.85 3.16
N TYR A 45 6.84 -6.54 2.28
CA TYR A 45 7.14 -6.17 0.90
C TYR A 45 6.04 -5.33 0.29
N PHE A 46 6.41 -4.60 -0.76
CA PHE A 46 5.49 -3.93 -1.65
C PHE A 46 5.79 -4.34 -3.09
N ARG A 47 4.75 -4.73 -3.82
CA ARG A 47 4.80 -4.88 -5.27
C ARG A 47 3.76 -3.97 -5.88
N GLY A 48 4.12 -3.29 -6.96
CA GLY A 48 3.17 -2.42 -7.64
C GLY A 48 3.42 -2.32 -9.12
N GLY A 49 2.35 -2.07 -9.89
CA GLY A 49 2.43 -1.83 -11.31
C GLY A 49 1.60 -0.61 -11.69
N ASN A 50 2.07 0.13 -12.68
CA ASN A 50 1.48 1.36 -13.16
C ASN A 50 1.24 1.26 -14.67
N SER A 51 -0.03 1.26 -15.07
CA SER A 51 -0.40 1.15 -16.48
C SER A 51 -0.34 2.47 -17.23
N THR A 52 -0.13 3.59 -16.54
CA THR A 52 -0.21 4.93 -17.14
C THR A 52 1.12 5.38 -17.72
N ALA A 53 1.08 6.45 -18.49
CA ALA A 53 2.27 7.07 -19.09
C ALA A 53 2.96 8.09 -18.18
N GLU A 54 2.51 8.21 -16.93
CA GLU A 54 3.04 9.16 -15.95
C GLU A 54 3.44 8.43 -14.67
N LEU A 55 4.36 9.01 -13.90
CA LEU A 55 4.70 8.49 -12.59
C LEU A 55 3.47 8.52 -11.66
N VAL A 56 3.25 7.44 -10.94
CA VAL A 56 2.19 7.32 -9.91
C VAL A 56 2.85 6.88 -8.62
N THR A 57 2.42 7.44 -7.49
CA THR A 57 2.94 7.05 -6.19
C THR A 57 1.85 6.38 -5.38
N ILE A 58 2.15 5.20 -4.85
CA ILE A 58 1.31 4.54 -3.85
C ILE A 58 1.79 4.97 -2.48
N VAL A 59 0.86 5.41 -1.65
CA VAL A 59 1.14 5.86 -0.28
C VAL A 59 0.43 4.94 0.68
N VAL A 60 1.20 4.26 1.52
CA VAL A 60 0.62 3.46 2.61
C VAL A 60 0.43 4.37 3.81
N MET A 61 -0.82 4.52 4.23
CA MET A 61 -1.22 5.37 5.35
C MET A 61 -1.32 4.55 6.62
N ARG A 62 -0.86 5.13 7.71
CA ARG A 62 -0.96 4.57 9.04
C ARG A 62 -1.74 5.54 9.91
N ASP A 63 -2.90 5.11 10.38
CA ASP A 63 -3.78 5.92 11.23
C ASP A 63 -4.04 7.31 10.63
N GLY A 64 -4.27 7.36 9.32
CA GLY A 64 -4.57 8.60 8.61
C GLY A 64 -3.37 9.46 8.24
N ALA A 65 -2.14 9.03 8.51
CA ALA A 65 -0.92 9.75 8.14
C ALA A 65 -0.04 8.92 7.22
N PRO A 66 0.68 9.53 6.28
CA PRO A 66 1.59 8.78 5.41
C PRO A 66 2.67 8.06 6.21
N MET A 67 2.88 6.77 5.92
CA MET A 67 3.92 5.97 6.51
C MET A 67 5.02 5.62 5.50
N ARG A 68 4.63 5.18 4.30
CA ARG A 68 5.56 4.79 3.23
C ARG A 68 5.07 5.28 1.88
N TYR A 69 6.02 5.68 1.04
CA TYR A 69 5.79 6.11 -0.33
C TYR A 69 6.48 5.15 -1.29
N PHE A 70 5.75 4.73 -2.33
CA PHE A 70 6.27 3.84 -3.36
C PHE A 70 5.99 4.46 -4.74
N PRO A 71 6.92 5.25 -5.27
CA PRO A 71 6.78 5.79 -6.62
C PRO A 71 6.98 4.67 -7.65
N ILE A 72 6.12 4.66 -8.66
CA ILE A 72 6.16 3.69 -9.75
C ILE A 72 6.21 4.46 -11.07
N GLY A 73 7.30 4.32 -11.80
CA GLY A 73 7.48 5.00 -13.08
C GLY A 73 6.42 4.61 -14.11
N ALA A 74 6.31 5.42 -15.15
CA ALA A 74 5.36 5.20 -16.23
C ALA A 74 5.54 3.82 -16.85
N LYS A 75 4.44 3.06 -17.00
CA LYS A 75 4.43 1.72 -17.60
C LYS A 75 5.37 0.72 -16.91
N ASP A 76 5.69 0.95 -15.65
CA ASP A 76 6.67 0.16 -14.92
C ASP A 76 6.03 -0.66 -13.81
N ALA A 77 6.81 -1.58 -13.26
CA ALA A 77 6.46 -2.37 -12.09
C ALA A 77 7.65 -2.44 -11.15
N VAL A 78 7.39 -2.46 -9.85
CA VAL A 78 8.42 -2.49 -8.82
C VAL A 78 8.16 -3.61 -7.82
N HIS A 79 9.24 -4.13 -7.23
CA HIS A 79 9.18 -5.03 -6.11
C HIS A 79 10.16 -4.54 -5.04
N VAL A 80 9.64 -4.16 -3.90
CA VAL A 80 10.42 -3.55 -2.82
C VAL A 80 10.33 -4.44 -1.57
N PRO A 81 11.36 -5.24 -1.29
CA PRO A 81 11.45 -5.88 0.03
C PRO A 81 11.72 -4.81 1.07
N LEU A 82 10.94 -4.83 2.15
CA LEU A 82 11.06 -3.81 3.20
C LEU A 82 12.11 -4.26 4.22
N ARG A 83 13.27 -3.66 4.15
CA ARG A 83 14.39 -3.98 5.04
C ARG A 83 14.31 -3.28 6.38
N VAL A 84 13.67 -2.10 6.41
CA VAL A 84 13.30 -1.42 7.64
C VAL A 84 11.82 -1.71 7.86
N VAL A 85 11.53 -2.49 8.88
CA VAL A 85 10.20 -3.03 9.12
C VAL A 85 9.54 -2.27 10.26
N GLU A 86 8.30 -1.80 10.03
CA GLU A 86 7.46 -1.23 11.09
C GLU A 86 6.86 -2.35 11.94
N ASP A 87 6.84 -2.15 13.25
CA ASP A 87 6.07 -2.99 14.18
C ASP A 87 4.75 -2.28 14.48
N LEU A 88 3.69 -2.73 13.83
CA LEU A 88 2.37 -2.10 13.96
C LEU A 88 1.58 -2.79 15.07
N ILE A 89 1.20 -2.02 16.07
CA ILE A 89 0.47 -2.53 17.25
C ILE A 89 -1.01 -2.70 16.94
N ALA A 90 -1.71 -3.42 17.81
CA ALA A 90 -3.15 -3.66 17.72
C ALA A 90 -3.92 -2.35 17.49
N ASP A 91 -4.97 -2.43 16.68
CA ASP A 91 -5.85 -1.33 16.30
C ASP A 91 -5.24 -0.31 15.34
N THR A 92 -3.97 -0.42 14.98
CA THR A 92 -3.39 0.39 13.91
C THR A 92 -4.13 0.13 12.61
N VAL A 93 -4.50 1.19 11.90
CA VAL A 93 -5.24 1.12 10.63
C VAL A 93 -4.30 1.45 9.48
N LEU A 94 -4.17 0.51 8.54
CA LEU A 94 -3.51 0.75 7.26
C LEU A 94 -4.54 1.00 6.17
N GLU A 95 -4.25 1.99 5.34
CA GLU A 95 -5.01 2.27 4.11
C GLU A 95 -4.03 2.56 3.00
N VAL A 96 -4.47 2.39 1.76
CA VAL A 96 -3.63 2.59 0.58
C VAL A 96 -4.19 3.75 -0.23
N PHE A 97 -3.37 4.77 -0.41
CA PHE A 97 -3.70 5.96 -1.18
C PHE A 97 -2.87 6.00 -2.46
N VAL A 98 -3.34 6.75 -3.42
CA VAL A 98 -2.65 6.99 -4.70
C VAL A 98 -2.47 8.48 -4.90
N ALA A 99 -1.27 8.87 -5.30
CA ALA A 99 -0.93 10.23 -5.70
C ALA A 99 -0.51 10.21 -7.17
N ALA A 100 -1.19 10.99 -7.99
CA ALA A 100 -0.99 11.02 -9.43
C ALA A 100 -1.32 12.42 -9.96
N PRO A 101 -0.83 12.78 -11.16
CA PRO A 101 -1.19 14.07 -11.77
C PRO A 101 -2.69 14.29 -11.81
N ASP A 102 -3.11 15.52 -11.56
CA ASP A 102 -4.51 15.89 -11.61
C ASP A 102 -5.13 15.53 -12.96
N GLY A 103 -6.27 14.85 -12.94
CA GLY A 103 -6.98 14.45 -14.15
C GLY A 103 -6.45 13.17 -14.82
N LEU A 104 -5.34 12.60 -14.36
CA LEU A 104 -4.85 11.33 -14.88
C LEU A 104 -5.72 10.19 -14.39
N SER A 105 -6.19 9.35 -15.32
CA SER A 105 -6.92 8.12 -14.99
C SER A 105 -6.13 6.90 -15.45
N GLY A 106 -6.24 5.81 -14.72
CA GLY A 106 -5.59 4.57 -15.11
C GLY A 106 -5.79 3.47 -14.10
N THR A 107 -4.98 2.44 -14.22
CA THR A 107 -5.02 1.26 -13.36
C THR A 107 -3.66 1.08 -12.69
N VAL A 108 -3.70 0.80 -11.40
CA VAL A 108 -2.52 0.36 -10.65
C VAL A 108 -2.76 -1.03 -10.09
N PHE A 109 -1.69 -1.80 -10.01
CA PHE A 109 -1.68 -3.12 -9.38
C PHE A 109 -0.93 -2.98 -8.06
N VAL A 110 -1.48 -3.53 -7.00
CA VAL A 110 -0.90 -3.44 -5.67
C VAL A 110 -0.86 -4.83 -5.05
N ASP A 111 0.26 -5.15 -4.42
CA ASP A 111 0.40 -6.38 -3.64
C ASP A 111 1.33 -6.07 -2.47
N ILE A 112 0.75 -5.94 -1.28
CA ILE A 112 1.48 -5.64 -0.04
C ILE A 112 1.39 -6.86 0.86
N GLY A 113 2.55 -7.39 1.24
CA GLY A 113 2.63 -8.53 2.15
C GLY A 113 2.82 -8.07 3.58
N LEU A 114 2.03 -8.65 4.48
CA LEU A 114 2.07 -8.39 5.92
C LEU A 114 2.25 -9.70 6.66
N VAL A 115 2.91 -9.64 7.80
CA VAL A 115 3.04 -10.79 8.71
C VAL A 115 2.53 -10.37 10.09
N GLU A 116 1.60 -11.15 10.62
CA GLU A 116 1.08 -11.00 12.00
C GLU A 116 1.84 -11.94 12.91
N ILE A 117 2.41 -11.40 13.96
CA ILE A 117 3.21 -12.16 14.92
C ILE A 117 2.54 -12.18 16.28
#